data_db5cbc7a43f3151eef9974feb7c4c3c8
#
_entry.id   db5cbc7a43f3151eef9974feb7c4c3c8
#
_cell.length_a   1.000
_cell.length_b   1.000
_cell.length_c   1.000
_cell.angle_alpha   90.00
_cell.angle_beta   90.00
_cell.angle_gamma   90.00
#
_symmetry.space_group_name_H-M   'P 1'
#
loop_
_entity.id
_entity.type
_entity.pdbx_description
1 polymer ?
#
loop_
_entity_poly.entity_id
_entity_poly.type
_entity_poly.pdbx_seq_one_letter_code
_entity_poly.pdbx_strand_id
1 'polypeptide(L)'
;GYPAFYIYLGNWLVASQPGNGDMTRYLQATTGTQTITVSGVNGYVYIQKEIRVRSNTPMTVAIINTASGLDLMEISDLSCSAPSSTSCLRVCNLSLNLGPFDVSVGNQNNMYTPFSNVRYKEVTPYTSFYPGWYQINVARAGSSPGIYVASSAATLNAGTSYTFYIFNAENATDGLKTMTVSN
;
A
#
# COMPACT_ATOMS: atom_id res chain seq x y z
N GLY A 1 1.81 18.87 -8.04
CA GLY A 1 1.26 18.12 -6.89
C GLY A 1 -0.25 18.29 -6.81
N TYR A 2 -0.95 17.33 -6.25
CA TYR A 2 -2.36 17.51 -5.95
C TYR A 2 -2.52 18.56 -4.85
N PRO A 3 -3.60 19.36 -4.88
CA PRO A 3 -3.90 20.28 -3.79
C PRO A 3 -4.14 19.51 -2.48
N ALA A 4 -3.98 20.19 -1.36
CA ALA A 4 -4.29 19.61 -0.06
C ALA A 4 -5.72 19.05 -0.01
N PHE A 5 -5.87 17.85 0.56
CA PHE A 5 -7.16 17.17 0.66
C PHE A 5 -7.74 17.20 2.06
N TYR A 6 -9.06 17.10 2.12
CA TYR A 6 -9.82 16.63 3.25
C TYR A 6 -10.47 15.30 2.92
N ILE A 7 -10.36 14.33 3.83
CA ILE A 7 -10.92 12.99 3.68
C ILE A 7 -12.00 12.81 4.74
N TYR A 8 -13.21 12.48 4.30
CA TYR A 8 -14.36 12.24 5.16
C TYR A 8 -14.83 10.80 5.03
N LEU A 9 -15.28 10.22 6.15
CA LEU A 9 -16.10 9.02 6.21
C LEU A 9 -17.51 9.43 6.66
N GLY A 10 -18.48 9.40 5.76
CA GLY A 10 -19.76 10.08 5.95
C GLY A 10 -19.53 11.58 6.19
N ASN A 11 -19.99 12.07 7.35
CA ASN A 11 -19.80 13.48 7.76
C ASN A 11 -18.57 13.68 8.67
N TRP A 12 -17.80 12.64 8.97
CA TRP A 12 -16.66 12.71 9.89
C TRP A 12 -15.37 12.96 9.14
N LEU A 13 -14.65 14.03 9.48
CA LEU A 13 -13.32 14.34 8.96
C LEU A 13 -12.30 13.33 9.55
N VAL A 14 -11.75 12.46 8.72
CA VAL A 14 -10.81 11.42 9.13
C VAL A 14 -9.35 11.79 8.87
N ALA A 15 -9.09 12.65 7.88
CA ALA A 15 -7.77 13.20 7.62
C ALA A 15 -7.85 14.58 6.98
N SER A 16 -6.88 15.45 7.33
CA SER A 16 -6.70 16.76 6.73
C SER A 16 -5.31 16.88 6.15
N GLN A 17 -5.21 17.27 4.89
CA GLN A 17 -3.98 17.54 4.16
C GLN A 17 -2.93 16.41 4.24
N PRO A 18 -3.31 15.13 4.03
CA PRO A 18 -2.34 14.04 4.02
C PRO A 18 -1.34 14.23 2.87
N GLY A 19 -0.09 14.00 3.16
CA GLY A 19 0.97 13.92 2.16
C GLY A 19 0.94 12.61 1.38
N ASN A 20 1.75 12.55 0.33
CA ASN A 20 1.90 11.33 -0.48
C ASN A 20 2.53 10.20 0.34
N GLY A 21 1.78 9.12 0.55
CA GLY A 21 2.14 7.97 1.36
C GLY A 21 1.81 8.13 2.84
N ASP A 22 1.12 9.18 3.25
CA ASP A 22 0.61 9.27 4.61
C ASP A 22 -0.51 8.25 4.82
N MET A 23 -0.54 7.69 6.03
CA MET A 23 -1.58 6.76 6.46
C MET A 23 -2.25 7.25 7.73
N THR A 24 -3.55 7.07 7.81
CA THR A 24 -4.26 7.20 9.08
C THR A 24 -4.02 5.93 9.93
N ARG A 25 -4.19 6.05 11.25
CA ARG A 25 -4.41 4.84 12.07
C ARG A 25 -5.75 4.19 11.69
N TYR A 26 -5.94 2.94 12.05
CA TYR A 26 -7.25 2.30 11.91
C TYR A 26 -8.32 3.03 12.72
N LEU A 27 -9.46 3.22 12.09
CA LEU A 27 -10.63 3.87 12.65
C LEU A 27 -11.74 2.84 12.79
N GLN A 28 -12.53 2.94 13.86
CA GLN A 28 -13.75 2.16 13.97
C GLN A 28 -14.85 2.83 13.14
N ALA A 29 -15.42 2.07 12.22
CA ALA A 29 -16.52 2.52 11.37
C ALA A 29 -17.75 1.66 11.58
N THR A 30 -18.92 2.26 11.44
CA THR A 30 -20.19 1.54 11.47
C THR A 30 -20.27 0.56 10.30
N THR A 31 -20.70 -0.68 10.55
CA THR A 31 -20.91 -1.68 9.50
C THR A 31 -22.02 -1.26 8.54
N GLY A 32 -21.90 -1.69 7.30
CA GLY A 32 -22.82 -1.31 6.22
C GLY A 32 -22.15 -0.45 5.16
N THR A 33 -22.97 0.20 4.35
CA THR A 33 -22.49 1.13 3.31
C THR A 33 -22.09 2.44 3.95
N GLN A 34 -20.86 2.88 3.68
CA GLN A 34 -20.31 4.15 4.13
C GLN A 34 -19.81 4.93 2.91
N THR A 35 -19.93 6.23 2.93
CA THR A 35 -19.44 7.10 1.85
C THR A 35 -18.08 7.67 2.23
N ILE A 36 -17.08 7.49 1.38
CA ILE A 36 -15.82 8.24 1.47
C ILE A 36 -15.88 9.41 0.50
N THR A 37 -15.58 10.59 1.03
CA THR A 37 -15.47 11.83 0.23
C THR A 37 -14.05 12.36 0.36
N VAL A 38 -13.41 12.62 -0.78
CA VAL A 38 -12.14 13.34 -0.87
C VAL A 38 -12.40 14.68 -1.52
N SER A 39 -12.16 15.76 -0.78
CA SER A 39 -12.38 17.11 -1.26
C SER A 39 -11.14 17.99 -1.10
N GLY A 40 -11.05 19.02 -1.93
CA GLY A 40 -10.05 20.06 -1.79
C GLY A 40 -10.41 21.07 -0.70
N VAL A 41 -9.44 21.90 -0.32
CA VAL A 41 -9.63 22.99 0.66
C VAL A 41 -10.65 24.04 0.19
N ASN A 42 -10.94 24.13 -1.09
CA ASN A 42 -11.96 24.99 -1.70
C ASN A 42 -13.36 24.35 -1.75
N GLY A 43 -13.53 23.15 -1.16
CA GLY A 43 -14.78 22.41 -1.17
C GLY A 43 -15.06 21.61 -2.46
N TYR A 44 -14.16 21.65 -3.46
CA TYR A 44 -14.30 20.82 -4.66
C TYR A 44 -14.18 19.34 -4.31
N VAL A 45 -15.16 18.53 -4.72
CA VAL A 45 -15.18 17.09 -4.47
C VAL A 45 -14.44 16.39 -5.61
N TYR A 46 -13.30 15.75 -5.29
CA TYR A 46 -12.54 14.93 -6.24
C TYR A 46 -13.07 13.50 -6.35
N ILE A 47 -13.48 12.93 -5.20
CA ILE A 47 -14.01 11.58 -5.11
C ILE A 47 -15.18 11.59 -4.12
N GLN A 48 -16.26 10.92 -4.50
CA GLN A 48 -17.33 10.50 -3.60
C GLN A 48 -17.72 9.09 -3.98
N LYS A 49 -17.42 8.12 -3.09
CA LYS A 49 -17.59 6.70 -3.39
C LYS A 49 -18.08 5.94 -2.17
N GLU A 50 -19.02 5.05 -2.37
CA GLU A 50 -19.48 4.12 -1.35
C GLU A 50 -18.53 2.96 -1.21
N ILE A 51 -18.25 2.58 0.04
CA ILE A 51 -17.50 1.38 0.44
C ILE A 51 -18.38 0.54 1.36
N ARG A 52 -18.11 -0.76 1.40
CA ARG A 52 -18.83 -1.66 2.30
C ARG A 52 -17.99 -2.06 3.49
N VAL A 53 -18.28 -1.48 4.64
CA VAL A 53 -17.66 -1.85 5.92
C VAL A 53 -18.30 -3.13 6.46
N ARG A 54 -17.46 -4.14 6.73
CA ARG A 54 -17.88 -5.43 7.30
C ARG A 54 -17.37 -5.57 8.72
N SER A 55 -18.12 -6.27 9.57
CA SER A 55 -17.69 -6.57 10.93
C SER A 55 -16.43 -7.44 10.92
N ASN A 56 -15.48 -7.13 11.81
CA ASN A 56 -14.22 -7.88 11.98
C ASN A 56 -13.40 -8.07 10.69
N THR A 57 -13.55 -7.17 9.75
CA THR A 57 -12.81 -7.20 8.48
C THR A 57 -12.06 -5.88 8.33
N PRO A 58 -10.84 -5.79 8.86
CA PRO A 58 -10.03 -4.58 8.69
C PRO A 58 -9.70 -4.39 7.21
N MET A 59 -9.70 -3.12 6.79
CA MET A 59 -9.40 -2.76 5.41
C MET A 59 -8.70 -1.41 5.35
N THR A 60 -7.81 -1.27 4.41
CA THR A 60 -7.21 0.00 3.99
C THR A 60 -7.94 0.51 2.74
N VAL A 61 -8.27 1.79 2.71
CA VAL A 61 -8.77 2.46 1.50
C VAL A 61 -7.68 3.40 1.00
N ALA A 62 -7.06 3.05 -0.11
CA ALA A 62 -6.02 3.86 -0.72
C ALA A 62 -6.63 4.85 -1.73
N ILE A 63 -6.22 6.11 -1.66
CA ILE A 63 -6.47 7.10 -2.72
C ILE A 63 -5.39 6.89 -3.77
N ILE A 64 -5.79 6.60 -4.98
CA ILE A 64 -4.90 6.26 -6.08
C ILE A 64 -5.14 7.14 -7.30
N ASN A 65 -4.09 7.30 -8.11
CA ASN A 65 -4.18 7.93 -9.42
C ASN A 65 -4.63 6.90 -10.46
N THR A 66 -5.49 7.33 -11.38
CA THR A 66 -5.88 6.57 -12.56
C THR A 66 -5.73 7.44 -13.79
N ALA A 67 -5.88 6.86 -14.98
CA ALA A 67 -5.87 7.63 -16.24
C ALA A 67 -7.00 8.68 -16.31
N SER A 68 -8.09 8.47 -15.55
CA SER A 68 -9.26 9.37 -15.49
C SER A 68 -9.26 10.31 -14.28
N GLY A 69 -8.21 10.30 -13.44
CA GLY A 69 -8.11 11.09 -12.22
C GLY A 69 -7.96 10.23 -10.96
N LEU A 70 -8.37 10.77 -9.81
CA LEU A 70 -8.31 10.06 -8.53
C LEU A 70 -9.41 9.01 -8.42
N ASP A 71 -9.09 7.90 -7.76
CA ASP A 71 -10.04 6.83 -7.40
C ASP A 71 -9.68 6.23 -6.03
N LEU A 72 -10.56 5.40 -5.50
CA LEU A 72 -10.35 4.65 -4.27
C LEU A 72 -10.10 3.18 -4.59
N MET A 73 -9.13 2.58 -3.91
CA MET A 73 -8.87 1.14 -3.92
C MET A 73 -9.05 0.57 -2.52
N GLU A 74 -9.96 -0.40 -2.39
CA GLU A 74 -10.18 -1.15 -1.16
C GLU A 74 -9.20 -2.31 -1.07
N ILE A 75 -8.49 -2.42 0.04
CA ILE A 75 -7.49 -3.46 0.31
C ILE A 75 -7.89 -4.15 1.60
N SER A 76 -8.21 -5.45 1.53
CA SER A 76 -8.51 -6.24 2.72
C SER A 76 -7.23 -6.45 3.54
N ASP A 77 -7.27 -6.12 4.84
CA ASP A 77 -6.14 -6.27 5.76
C ASP A 77 -6.26 -7.47 6.69
N LEU A 78 -7.00 -8.48 6.24
CA LEU A 78 -7.03 -9.75 6.95
C LEU A 78 -5.61 -10.30 7.09
N SER A 79 -5.25 -10.65 8.33
CA SER A 79 -3.95 -11.24 8.64
C SER A 79 -3.76 -12.57 7.91
N CYS A 80 -2.54 -12.92 7.63
CA CYS A 80 -2.22 -14.25 7.10
C CYS A 80 -2.40 -15.32 8.20
N SER A 81 -2.71 -16.54 7.78
CA SER A 81 -2.83 -17.69 8.68
C SER A 81 -1.48 -18.34 9.02
N ALA A 82 -0.41 -17.56 9.10
CA ALA A 82 0.91 -18.09 9.41
C ALA A 82 1.04 -18.51 10.89
N PRO A 83 1.90 -19.49 11.19
CA PRO A 83 2.26 -19.80 12.57
C PRO A 83 2.76 -18.57 13.33
N SER A 84 2.51 -18.51 14.63
CA SER A 84 2.95 -17.41 15.50
C SER A 84 4.49 -17.22 15.54
N SER A 85 5.24 -18.21 15.06
CA SER A 85 6.71 -18.18 14.94
C SER A 85 7.22 -17.55 13.63
N THR A 86 6.35 -17.22 12.70
CA THR A 86 6.70 -16.61 11.41
C THR A 86 6.04 -15.25 11.27
N SER A 87 6.49 -14.46 10.31
CA SER A 87 5.85 -13.24 9.83
C SER A 87 5.33 -13.45 8.42
N CYS A 88 4.45 -12.58 7.98
CA CYS A 88 3.96 -12.58 6.61
C CYS A 88 4.18 -11.24 5.94
N LEU A 89 4.55 -11.26 4.69
CA LEU A 89 4.69 -10.08 3.85
C LEU A 89 3.89 -10.28 2.56
N ARG A 90 3.22 -9.25 2.11
CA ARG A 90 2.64 -9.14 0.77
C ARG A 90 3.02 -7.80 0.15
N VAL A 91 2.87 -7.67 -1.15
CA VAL A 91 3.13 -6.45 -1.90
C VAL A 91 1.83 -5.87 -2.43
N CYS A 92 1.69 -4.56 -2.34
CA CYS A 92 0.61 -3.80 -2.97
C CYS A 92 1.23 -2.74 -3.89
N ASN A 93 1.00 -2.85 -5.19
CA ASN A 93 1.51 -1.89 -6.16
C ASN A 93 0.46 -0.83 -6.49
N LEU A 94 0.67 0.38 -5.98
CA LEU A 94 -0.16 1.58 -6.26
C LEU A 94 0.53 2.54 -7.23
N SER A 95 1.64 2.12 -7.87
CA SER A 95 2.41 2.96 -8.78
C SER A 95 1.85 2.89 -10.20
N LEU A 96 1.19 3.96 -10.62
CA LEU A 96 0.65 4.11 -11.97
C LEU A 96 1.79 4.32 -12.98
N ASN A 97 1.79 3.55 -14.08
CA ASN A 97 2.68 3.70 -15.24
C ASN A 97 4.17 3.40 -15.03
N LEU A 98 4.62 2.97 -13.85
CA LEU A 98 6.03 2.66 -13.59
C LEU A 98 6.36 1.16 -13.50
N GLY A 99 5.35 0.31 -13.29
CA GLY A 99 5.47 -1.15 -13.21
C GLY A 99 5.11 -1.85 -14.51
N PRO A 100 5.03 -3.19 -14.51
CA PRO A 100 5.05 -4.08 -13.34
C PRO A 100 6.42 -4.21 -12.67
N PHE A 101 6.41 -4.71 -11.43
CA PHE A 101 7.61 -4.83 -10.60
C PHE A 101 7.86 -6.26 -10.13
N ASP A 102 9.16 -6.58 -10.01
CA ASP A 102 9.66 -7.72 -9.25
C ASP A 102 10.17 -7.19 -7.91
N VAL A 103 9.76 -7.85 -6.81
CA VAL A 103 10.19 -7.46 -5.46
C VAL A 103 11.01 -8.58 -4.85
N SER A 104 12.29 -8.28 -4.60
CA SER A 104 13.23 -9.18 -3.96
C SER A 104 13.35 -8.86 -2.48
N VAL A 105 13.38 -9.90 -1.66
CA VAL A 105 13.44 -9.81 -0.19
C VAL A 105 14.55 -10.71 0.31
N GLY A 106 15.37 -10.23 1.24
CA GLY A 106 16.44 -11.04 1.80
C GLY A 106 17.44 -10.23 2.61
N ASN A 107 18.63 -10.77 2.77
CA ASN A 107 19.78 -10.08 3.31
C ASN A 107 20.90 -10.02 2.26
N GLN A 108 22.01 -9.34 2.58
CA GLN A 108 23.10 -9.09 1.62
C GLN A 108 23.61 -10.36 0.90
N ASN A 109 23.50 -11.54 1.50
CA ASN A 109 24.06 -12.79 0.99
C ASN A 109 22.99 -13.75 0.42
N ASN A 110 21.72 -13.46 0.65
CA ASN A 110 20.63 -14.37 0.26
C ASN A 110 19.36 -13.56 -0.08
N MET A 111 19.35 -13.05 -1.31
CA MET A 111 18.19 -12.36 -1.88
C MET A 111 17.41 -13.32 -2.78
N TYR A 112 16.09 -13.35 -2.65
CA TYR A 112 15.20 -14.07 -3.56
C TYR A 112 14.02 -13.19 -3.93
N THR A 113 13.30 -13.54 -4.99
CA THR A 113 12.23 -12.72 -5.57
C THR A 113 10.89 -13.43 -5.42
N PRO A 114 10.25 -13.36 -4.23
CA PRO A 114 8.98 -14.04 -3.97
C PRO A 114 7.78 -13.39 -4.67
N PHE A 115 7.92 -12.14 -5.10
CA PHE A 115 6.84 -11.40 -5.75
C PHE A 115 7.32 -10.93 -7.12
N SER A 116 6.77 -11.52 -8.18
CA SER A 116 7.15 -11.23 -9.55
C SER A 116 6.01 -10.63 -10.34
N ASN A 117 6.34 -9.72 -11.24
CA ASN A 117 5.41 -9.11 -12.19
C ASN A 117 4.17 -8.47 -11.53
N VAL A 118 4.36 -7.84 -10.35
CA VAL A 118 3.29 -7.21 -9.59
C VAL A 118 2.78 -5.98 -10.34
N ARG A 119 1.57 -6.06 -10.82
CA ARG A 119 0.96 -5.02 -11.67
C ARG A 119 0.33 -3.90 -10.85
N TYR A 120 0.08 -2.78 -11.49
CA TYR A 120 -0.67 -1.68 -10.89
C TYR A 120 -2.04 -2.14 -10.36
N LYS A 121 -2.40 -1.72 -9.15
CA LYS A 121 -3.58 -2.15 -8.36
C LYS A 121 -3.55 -3.61 -7.91
N GLU A 122 -2.46 -4.31 -8.06
CA GLU A 122 -2.35 -5.68 -7.58
C GLU A 122 -1.93 -5.70 -6.11
N VAL A 123 -2.59 -6.57 -5.34
CA VAL A 123 -2.21 -6.98 -4.00
C VAL A 123 -1.88 -8.47 -4.07
N THR A 124 -0.62 -8.82 -3.81
CA THR A 124 -0.20 -10.22 -3.88
C THR A 124 -0.76 -11.04 -2.71
N PRO A 125 -0.79 -12.37 -2.82
CA PRO A 125 -0.92 -13.23 -1.65
C PRO A 125 0.21 -12.99 -0.65
N TYR A 126 -0.03 -13.34 0.61
CA TYR A 126 1.01 -13.32 1.63
C TYR A 126 2.03 -14.43 1.42
N THR A 127 3.29 -14.11 1.65
CA THR A 127 4.40 -15.05 1.73
C THR A 127 4.97 -15.05 3.15
N SER A 128 5.26 -16.23 3.71
CA SER A 128 5.79 -16.38 5.06
C SER A 128 7.30 -16.16 5.09
N PHE A 129 7.77 -15.50 6.15
CA PHE A 129 9.18 -15.22 6.41
C PHE A 129 9.52 -15.59 7.86
N TYR A 130 10.77 -15.92 8.14
CA TYR A 130 11.26 -15.95 9.51
C TYR A 130 11.33 -14.51 10.05
N PRO A 131 11.13 -14.31 11.37
CA PRO A 131 11.33 -12.99 11.95
C PRO A 131 12.78 -12.52 11.78
N GLY A 132 12.96 -11.24 11.48
CA GLY A 132 14.29 -10.68 11.27
C GLY A 132 14.30 -9.40 10.46
N TRP A 133 15.51 -8.91 10.22
CA TRP A 133 15.75 -7.76 9.36
C TRP A 133 15.90 -8.20 7.91
N TYR A 134 15.22 -7.49 7.01
CA TYR A 134 15.23 -7.75 5.58
C TYR A 134 15.46 -6.48 4.79
N GLN A 135 16.29 -6.59 3.75
CA GLN A 135 16.33 -5.64 2.64
C GLN A 135 15.26 -6.02 1.65
N ILE A 136 14.53 -5.02 1.13
CA ILE A 136 13.48 -5.17 0.14
C ILE A 136 13.84 -4.31 -1.05
N ASN A 137 14.07 -4.94 -2.20
CA ASN A 137 14.48 -4.28 -3.43
C ASN A 137 13.37 -4.41 -4.48
N VAL A 138 13.08 -3.31 -5.16
CA VAL A 138 12.09 -3.22 -6.23
C VAL A 138 12.82 -3.04 -7.55
N ALA A 139 12.56 -3.92 -8.51
CA ALA A 139 13.07 -3.84 -9.88
C ALA A 139 11.89 -3.75 -10.86
N ARG A 140 12.09 -3.22 -12.03
CA ARG A 140 11.12 -3.38 -13.13
C ARG A 140 11.08 -4.85 -13.55
N ALA A 141 9.89 -5.39 -13.78
CA ALA A 141 9.76 -6.80 -14.17
C ALA A 141 10.58 -7.10 -15.44
N GLY A 142 11.36 -8.18 -15.38
CA GLY A 142 12.26 -8.57 -16.47
C GLY A 142 13.56 -7.78 -16.55
N SER A 143 13.87 -6.91 -15.59
CA SER A 143 15.18 -6.24 -15.49
C SER A 143 16.30 -7.23 -15.18
N SER A 144 17.53 -6.89 -15.59
CA SER A 144 18.70 -7.66 -15.20
C SER A 144 18.88 -7.70 -13.68
N PRO A 145 19.36 -8.82 -13.11
CA PRO A 145 19.63 -8.91 -11.67
C PRO A 145 20.52 -7.77 -11.17
N GLY A 146 20.17 -7.21 -9.99
CA GLY A 146 20.93 -6.14 -9.36
C GLY A 146 20.55 -4.72 -9.82
N ILE A 147 19.66 -4.56 -10.78
CA ILE A 147 19.14 -3.25 -11.20
C ILE A 147 17.83 -2.96 -10.45
N TYR A 148 17.90 -2.11 -9.44
CA TYR A 148 16.76 -1.74 -8.62
C TYR A 148 16.34 -0.29 -8.85
N VAL A 149 15.02 -0.04 -8.85
CA VAL A 149 14.41 1.29 -8.96
C VAL A 149 14.05 1.87 -7.60
N ALA A 150 13.97 1.01 -6.59
CA ALA A 150 13.84 1.41 -5.18
C ALA A 150 14.40 0.32 -4.27
N SER A 151 14.87 0.73 -3.10
CA SER A 151 15.35 -0.15 -2.04
C SER A 151 14.93 0.39 -0.69
N SER A 152 14.51 -0.50 0.19
CA SER A 152 14.18 -0.18 1.58
C SER A 152 14.52 -1.35 2.49
N ALA A 153 14.33 -1.17 3.79
CA ALA A 153 14.52 -2.22 4.77
C ALA A 153 13.33 -2.30 5.72
N ALA A 154 13.05 -3.49 6.24
CA ALA A 154 12.02 -3.72 7.24
C ALA A 154 12.46 -4.79 8.23
N THR A 155 12.03 -4.63 9.48
CA THR A 155 12.09 -5.71 10.49
C THR A 155 10.72 -6.38 10.55
N LEU A 156 10.70 -7.66 10.22
CA LEU A 156 9.50 -8.48 10.27
C LEU A 156 9.44 -9.21 11.61
N ASN A 157 8.44 -8.95 12.43
CA ASN A 157 8.25 -9.55 13.74
C ASN A 157 7.38 -10.80 13.67
N ALA A 158 7.63 -11.78 14.52
CA ALA A 158 6.84 -13.00 14.63
C ALA A 158 5.34 -12.69 14.87
N GLY A 159 4.46 -13.46 14.24
CA GLY A 159 3.03 -13.33 14.38
C GLY A 159 2.41 -12.09 13.73
N THR A 160 3.19 -11.30 12.98
CA THR A 160 2.74 -10.05 12.37
C THR A 160 2.64 -10.18 10.87
N SER A 161 1.57 -9.61 10.30
CA SER A 161 1.38 -9.48 8.86
C SER A 161 1.77 -8.07 8.40
N TYR A 162 2.42 -7.99 7.26
CA TYR A 162 2.90 -6.73 6.69
C TYR A 162 2.43 -6.56 5.25
N THR A 163 2.14 -5.33 4.88
CA THR A 163 1.95 -4.95 3.47
C THR A 163 3.06 -3.98 3.07
N PHE A 164 3.79 -4.33 2.01
CA PHE A 164 4.77 -3.48 1.36
C PHE A 164 4.11 -2.73 0.22
N TYR A 165 3.96 -1.44 0.37
CA TYR A 165 3.36 -0.56 -0.62
C TYR A 165 4.42 0.04 -1.53
N ILE A 166 4.13 0.09 -2.84
CA ILE A 166 4.92 0.75 -3.88
C ILE A 166 4.03 1.81 -4.51
N PHE A 167 4.47 3.07 -4.55
CA PHE A 167 3.70 4.16 -5.14
C PHE A 167 4.63 5.22 -5.75
N ASN A 168 4.07 6.07 -6.61
CA ASN A 168 4.83 7.13 -7.28
C ASN A 168 5.32 8.15 -6.25
N ALA A 169 6.56 8.59 -6.35
CA ALA A 169 7.05 9.74 -5.60
C ALA A 169 6.41 11.03 -6.12
N GLU A 170 6.22 12.02 -5.24
CA GLU A 170 5.44 13.23 -5.52
C GLU A 170 6.08 14.13 -6.60
N ASN A 171 7.40 14.14 -6.69
CA ASN A 171 8.16 15.11 -7.49
C ASN A 171 9.16 14.47 -8.46
N ALA A 172 9.09 13.18 -8.70
CA ALA A 172 10.02 12.52 -9.60
C ALA A 172 9.28 11.91 -10.80
N THR A 173 9.71 12.26 -12.00
CA THR A 173 9.19 11.68 -13.24
C THR A 173 9.36 10.16 -13.31
N ASP A 174 10.33 9.61 -12.58
CA ASP A 174 10.64 8.17 -12.53
C ASP A 174 10.83 7.64 -11.09
N GLY A 175 10.44 8.42 -10.08
CA GLY A 175 10.67 8.08 -8.67
C GLY A 175 9.58 7.19 -8.10
N LEU A 176 10.03 6.17 -7.36
CA LEU A 176 9.19 5.36 -6.51
C LEU A 176 9.40 5.71 -5.04
N LYS A 177 8.33 5.64 -4.29
CA LYS A 177 8.34 5.62 -2.83
C LYS A 177 7.81 4.27 -2.35
N THR A 178 8.38 3.76 -1.29
CA THR A 178 7.97 2.48 -0.70
C THR A 178 7.73 2.63 0.79
N MET A 179 6.82 1.82 1.31
CA MET A 179 6.50 1.81 2.73
C MET A 179 6.08 0.41 3.17
N THR A 180 6.58 -0.04 4.33
CA THR A 180 6.14 -1.28 4.97
C THR A 180 5.24 -0.93 6.15
N VAL A 181 4.05 -1.53 6.19
CA VAL A 181 3.05 -1.30 7.23
C VAL A 181 2.66 -2.63 7.85
N SER A 182 2.57 -2.68 9.19
CA SER A 182 1.98 -3.81 9.91
C SER A 182 0.46 -3.71 9.89
N ASN A 183 -0.18 -4.82 9.56
CA ASN A 183 -1.64 -4.93 9.51
C ASN A 183 -2.19 -5.47 10.81
#